data_1c6514347b7fd1ba8a895061ed9d621a
#
_entry.id   1c6514347b7fd1ba8a895061ed9d621a
#
_cell.length_a   1.000
_cell.length_b   1.000
_cell.length_c   1.000
_cell.angle_alpha   90.00
_cell.angle_beta   90.00
_cell.angle_gamma   90.00
#
_symmetry.space_group_name_H-M   'P 1'
#
loop_
_entity.id
_entity.type
_entity.pdbx_description
1 polymer ?
#
loop_
_entity_poly.entity_id
_entity_poly.type
_entity_poly.pdbx_seq_one_letter_code
_entity_poly.pdbx_strand_id
1 'polypeptide(L)'
;MSTDQFGLSDGDYVPDPDRDTALLLDGFYDHLAREHGDLVAAMRARHEELEAANRHLIVDEPARHNLRMTLALVAAYELLLPGLGRPATIEAVRVAFVEPLGEATRQGTLAMLDAAPDPFLALVAVSKSREEHAFGKGFVFERPVDDERRYHVDVRRCFYHDVLAANGAPELTPVMCAFDANWIEAIEPDRHGFAFERRTTIGLGGSHCPFHFTRNQD
;
A
#
# COMPACT_ATOMS: atom_id res chain seq x y z
N MET A 1 -17.31 -15.63 5.34
CA MET A 1 -15.84 -15.43 5.17
C MET A 1 -15.47 -14.31 6.09
N SER A 2 -14.36 -14.40 6.83
CA SER A 2 -13.93 -13.32 7.72
C SER A 2 -13.66 -12.08 6.86
N THR A 3 -14.26 -10.95 7.21
CA THR A 3 -14.01 -9.66 6.54
C THR A 3 -12.63 -9.09 6.87
N ASP A 4 -11.96 -9.64 7.87
CA ASP A 4 -10.61 -9.25 8.30
C ASP A 4 -9.55 -10.16 7.68
N GLN A 5 -9.31 -9.98 6.39
CA GLN A 5 -8.31 -10.77 5.63
C GLN A 5 -6.86 -10.47 6.07
N PHE A 6 -6.61 -9.30 6.67
CA PHE A 6 -5.30 -8.88 7.11
C PHE A 6 -5.05 -9.08 8.61
N GLY A 7 -6.04 -9.54 9.38
CA GLY A 7 -5.94 -9.74 10.83
C GLY A 7 -5.81 -8.43 11.61
N LEU A 8 -6.35 -7.32 11.10
CA LEU A 8 -6.26 -5.99 11.71
C LEU A 8 -7.02 -5.91 13.05
N SER A 9 -8.06 -6.72 13.23
CA SER A 9 -8.86 -6.77 14.46
C SER A 9 -8.27 -7.65 15.56
N ASP A 10 -7.17 -8.36 15.29
CA ASP A 10 -6.46 -9.13 16.32
C ASP A 10 -5.73 -8.18 17.27
N GLY A 11 -5.86 -8.40 18.58
CA GLY A 11 -5.39 -7.47 19.62
C GLY A 11 -3.90 -7.08 19.56
N ASP A 12 -3.04 -7.97 19.05
CA ASP A 12 -1.61 -7.75 18.84
C ASP A 12 -1.29 -7.90 17.36
N TYR A 13 -1.80 -6.98 16.54
CA TYR A 13 -1.58 -7.02 15.09
C TYR A 13 -0.10 -7.02 14.72
N VAL A 14 0.33 -8.06 14.01
CA VAL A 14 1.63 -8.16 13.36
C VAL A 14 1.41 -8.43 11.87
N PRO A 15 1.96 -7.60 10.97
CA PRO A 15 1.88 -7.84 9.54
C PRO A 15 2.43 -9.23 9.16
N ASP A 16 1.75 -9.89 8.23
CA ASP A 16 2.23 -11.13 7.59
C ASP A 16 2.53 -10.82 6.12
N PRO A 17 3.78 -10.40 5.80
CA PRO A 17 4.14 -9.97 4.44
C PRO A 17 3.99 -11.09 3.40
N ASP A 18 4.18 -12.36 3.74
CA ASP A 18 3.98 -13.49 2.81
C ASP A 18 2.51 -13.61 2.41
N ARG A 19 1.61 -13.65 3.39
CA ARG A 19 0.17 -13.70 3.18
C ARG A 19 -0.33 -12.46 2.44
N ASP A 20 0.04 -11.28 2.91
CA ASP A 20 -0.45 -10.00 2.38
C ASP A 20 -0.01 -9.82 0.92
N THR A 21 1.25 -10.20 0.60
CA THR A 21 1.75 -10.18 -0.78
C THR A 21 1.02 -11.18 -1.67
N ALA A 22 0.76 -12.40 -1.18
CA ALA A 22 0.04 -13.41 -1.95
C ALA A 22 -1.39 -12.94 -2.27
N LEU A 23 -2.12 -12.43 -1.27
CA LEU A 23 -3.48 -11.89 -1.46
C LEU A 23 -3.53 -10.75 -2.47
N LEU A 24 -2.57 -9.82 -2.38
CA LEU A 24 -2.47 -8.69 -3.31
C LEU A 24 -2.20 -9.16 -4.74
N LEU A 25 -1.23 -10.04 -4.94
CA LEU A 25 -0.85 -10.51 -6.25
C LEU A 25 -1.93 -11.38 -6.90
N ASP A 26 -2.58 -12.25 -6.13
CA ASP A 26 -3.67 -13.07 -6.64
C ASP A 26 -4.85 -12.18 -7.05
N GLY A 27 -5.28 -11.26 -6.20
CA GLY A 27 -6.34 -10.30 -6.53
C GLY A 27 -6.00 -9.43 -7.75
N PHE A 28 -4.77 -8.95 -7.83
CA PHE A 28 -4.28 -8.13 -8.94
C PHE A 28 -4.35 -8.87 -10.27
N TYR A 29 -3.76 -10.07 -10.36
CA TYR A 29 -3.74 -10.83 -11.60
C TYR A 29 -5.11 -11.41 -11.96
N ASP A 30 -5.92 -11.80 -10.99
CA ASP A 30 -7.29 -12.25 -11.21
C ASP A 30 -8.18 -11.13 -11.75
N HIS A 31 -7.95 -9.89 -11.29
CA HIS A 31 -8.65 -8.74 -11.84
C HIS A 31 -8.24 -8.49 -13.29
N LEU A 32 -6.95 -8.46 -13.60
CA LEU A 32 -6.45 -8.27 -14.97
C LEU A 32 -6.91 -9.39 -15.91
N ALA A 33 -7.07 -10.61 -15.41
CA ALA A 33 -7.52 -11.74 -16.22
C ALA A 33 -8.94 -11.56 -16.79
N ARG A 34 -9.77 -10.71 -16.20
CA ARG A 34 -11.16 -10.47 -16.66
C ARG A 34 -11.22 -9.79 -18.02
N GLU A 35 -10.29 -8.86 -18.28
CA GLU A 35 -10.27 -8.07 -19.52
C GLU A 35 -9.03 -8.33 -20.39
N HIS A 36 -7.95 -8.84 -19.79
CA HIS A 36 -6.63 -9.03 -20.41
C HIS A 36 -6.07 -10.43 -20.16
N GLY A 37 -6.94 -11.45 -20.09
CA GLY A 37 -6.56 -12.82 -19.71
C GLY A 37 -5.49 -13.44 -20.62
N ASP A 38 -5.45 -13.07 -21.90
CA ASP A 38 -4.44 -13.48 -22.87
C ASP A 38 -3.02 -12.97 -22.55
N LEU A 39 -2.90 -11.86 -21.78
CA LEU A 39 -1.62 -11.26 -21.42
C LEU A 39 -1.13 -11.69 -20.03
N VAL A 40 -1.98 -12.22 -19.17
CA VAL A 40 -1.62 -12.50 -17.74
C VAL A 40 -0.45 -13.47 -17.63
N ALA A 41 -0.38 -14.51 -18.47
CA ALA A 41 0.76 -15.43 -18.45
C ALA A 41 2.08 -14.72 -18.80
N ALA A 42 2.06 -13.83 -19.78
CA ALA A 42 3.21 -13.02 -20.15
C ALA A 42 3.58 -12.00 -19.06
N MET A 43 2.58 -11.38 -18.42
CA MET A 43 2.81 -10.49 -17.27
C MET A 43 3.50 -11.21 -16.11
N ARG A 44 3.05 -12.42 -15.76
CA ARG A 44 3.67 -13.22 -14.69
C ARG A 44 5.11 -13.61 -15.06
N ALA A 45 5.37 -14.04 -16.28
CA ALA A 45 6.73 -14.34 -16.74
C ALA A 45 7.64 -13.10 -16.67
N ARG A 46 7.12 -11.95 -17.14
CA ARG A 46 7.85 -10.68 -17.07
C ARG A 46 8.11 -10.23 -15.64
N HIS A 47 7.16 -10.45 -14.74
CA HIS A 47 7.32 -10.17 -13.31
C HIS A 47 8.49 -10.98 -12.72
N GLU A 48 8.61 -12.28 -13.00
CA GLU A 48 9.72 -13.13 -12.54
C GLU A 48 11.08 -12.62 -13.08
N GLU A 49 11.13 -12.20 -14.36
CA GLU A 49 12.34 -11.60 -14.93
C GLU A 49 12.76 -10.31 -14.20
N LEU A 50 11.78 -9.43 -13.93
CA LEU A 50 12.01 -8.19 -13.21
C LEU A 50 12.46 -8.45 -11.77
N GLU A 51 11.86 -9.41 -11.07
CA GLU A 51 12.31 -9.82 -9.72
C GLU A 51 13.77 -10.28 -9.75
N ALA A 52 14.14 -11.11 -10.74
CA ALA A 52 15.51 -11.59 -10.87
C ALA A 52 16.51 -10.45 -11.14
N ALA A 53 16.14 -9.50 -12.01
CA ALA A 53 16.99 -8.36 -12.37
C ALA A 53 17.18 -7.35 -11.22
N ASN A 54 16.17 -7.23 -10.34
CA ASN A 54 16.14 -6.24 -9.26
C ASN A 54 16.51 -6.80 -7.87
N ARG A 55 16.98 -8.04 -7.76
CA ARG A 55 17.35 -8.66 -6.46
C ARG A 55 18.33 -7.84 -5.63
N HIS A 56 19.15 -7.03 -6.26
CA HIS A 56 20.11 -6.16 -5.60
C HIS A 56 19.47 -5.05 -4.76
N LEU A 57 18.18 -4.78 -4.94
CA LEU A 57 17.39 -3.81 -4.16
C LEU A 57 16.85 -4.40 -2.85
N ILE A 58 16.94 -5.72 -2.66
CA ILE A 58 16.48 -6.38 -1.43
C ILE A 58 17.50 -6.14 -0.32
N VAL A 59 17.15 -5.26 0.62
CA VAL A 59 18.00 -4.89 1.76
C VAL A 59 17.59 -5.60 3.07
N ASP A 60 16.39 -6.15 3.10
CA ASP A 60 15.82 -6.93 4.22
C ASP A 60 14.61 -7.75 3.74
N GLU A 61 13.98 -8.49 4.65
CA GLU A 61 12.84 -9.33 4.33
C GLU A 61 11.61 -8.52 3.87
N PRO A 62 11.20 -7.41 4.54
CA PRO A 62 10.14 -6.56 4.01
C PRO A 62 10.41 -6.05 2.59
N ALA A 63 11.65 -5.66 2.29
CA ALA A 63 12.01 -5.17 0.95
C ALA A 63 11.80 -6.23 -0.14
N ARG A 64 11.95 -7.53 0.17
CA ARG A 64 11.67 -8.62 -0.76
C ARG A 64 10.19 -8.64 -1.17
N HIS A 65 9.27 -8.52 -0.22
CA HIS A 65 7.83 -8.49 -0.47
C HIS A 65 7.40 -7.22 -1.18
N ASN A 66 7.91 -6.08 -0.74
CA ASN A 66 7.63 -4.78 -1.33
C ASN A 66 8.13 -4.70 -2.78
N LEU A 67 9.32 -5.25 -3.07
CA LEU A 67 9.85 -5.35 -4.43
C LEU A 67 8.92 -6.15 -5.33
N ARG A 68 8.53 -7.33 -4.88
CA ARG A 68 7.66 -8.24 -5.62
C ARG A 68 6.33 -7.59 -5.97
N MET A 69 5.64 -6.97 -5.00
CA MET A 69 4.38 -6.25 -5.27
C MET A 69 4.58 -5.14 -6.30
N THR A 70 5.62 -4.34 -6.15
CA THR A 70 5.87 -3.19 -7.02
C THR A 70 6.18 -3.61 -8.45
N LEU A 71 6.97 -4.68 -8.63
CA LEU A 71 7.36 -5.17 -9.96
C LEU A 71 6.21 -5.86 -10.71
N ALA A 72 5.20 -6.37 -10.02
CA ALA A 72 3.97 -6.84 -10.65
C ALA A 72 3.25 -5.71 -11.42
N LEU A 73 3.20 -4.50 -10.83
CA LEU A 73 2.64 -3.33 -11.49
C LEU A 73 3.45 -2.94 -12.74
N VAL A 74 4.79 -2.99 -12.64
CA VAL A 74 5.67 -2.70 -13.79
C VAL A 74 5.43 -3.71 -14.92
N ALA A 75 5.38 -5.01 -14.61
CA ALA A 75 5.14 -6.06 -15.58
C ALA A 75 3.81 -5.87 -16.32
N ALA A 76 2.73 -5.60 -15.59
CA ALA A 76 1.43 -5.32 -16.18
C ALA A 76 1.45 -4.04 -17.06
N TYR A 77 2.09 -2.98 -16.55
CA TYR A 77 2.22 -1.73 -17.28
C TYR A 77 2.94 -1.91 -18.61
N GLU A 78 4.09 -2.59 -18.64
CA GLU A 78 4.86 -2.84 -19.86
C GLU A 78 4.07 -3.61 -20.90
N LEU A 79 3.28 -4.61 -20.47
CA LEU A 79 2.51 -5.48 -21.39
C LEU A 79 1.21 -4.82 -21.90
N LEU A 80 0.59 -3.97 -21.10
CA LEU A 80 -0.65 -3.26 -21.48
C LEU A 80 -0.39 -2.00 -22.31
N LEU A 81 0.74 -1.33 -22.07
CA LEU A 81 1.07 -0.03 -22.66
C LEU A 81 0.97 0.02 -24.19
N PRO A 82 1.47 -0.99 -24.95
CA PRO A 82 1.38 -0.97 -26.43
C PRO A 82 -0.05 -1.01 -26.96
N GLY A 83 -0.98 -1.65 -26.24
CA GLY A 83 -2.37 -1.80 -26.67
C GLY A 83 -3.29 -0.68 -26.22
N LEU A 84 -3.11 -0.21 -24.98
CA LEU A 84 -4.03 0.73 -24.34
C LEU A 84 -3.55 2.19 -24.38
N GLY A 85 -2.24 2.41 -24.55
CA GLY A 85 -1.64 3.72 -24.34
C GLY A 85 -1.56 4.11 -22.84
N ARG A 86 -0.72 5.09 -22.52
CA ARG A 86 -0.31 5.40 -21.13
C ARG A 86 -1.48 5.68 -20.17
N PRO A 87 -2.45 6.58 -20.47
CA PRO A 87 -3.49 6.89 -19.49
C PRO A 87 -4.37 5.69 -19.14
N ALA A 88 -4.81 4.93 -20.14
CA ALA A 88 -5.67 3.76 -19.93
C ALA A 88 -4.92 2.62 -19.24
N THR A 89 -3.61 2.45 -19.52
CA THR A 89 -2.78 1.46 -18.83
C THR A 89 -2.61 1.78 -17.35
N ILE A 90 -2.31 3.05 -17.01
CA ILE A 90 -2.20 3.47 -15.60
C ILE A 90 -3.52 3.21 -14.88
N GLU A 91 -4.65 3.52 -15.50
CA GLU A 91 -5.97 3.28 -14.89
C GLU A 91 -6.27 1.79 -14.75
N ALA A 92 -6.00 0.95 -15.73
CA ALA A 92 -6.18 -0.50 -15.63
C ALA A 92 -5.34 -1.11 -14.51
N VAL A 93 -4.06 -0.70 -14.40
CA VAL A 93 -3.17 -1.13 -13.29
C VAL A 93 -3.67 -0.63 -11.95
N ARG A 94 -4.16 0.63 -11.88
CA ARG A 94 -4.72 1.20 -10.65
C ARG A 94 -5.93 0.41 -10.17
N VAL A 95 -6.89 0.18 -11.03
CA VAL A 95 -8.13 -0.55 -10.70
C VAL A 95 -7.79 -1.97 -10.22
N ALA A 96 -6.92 -2.67 -10.98
CA ALA A 96 -6.51 -4.03 -10.62
C ALA A 96 -5.76 -4.11 -9.28
N PHE A 97 -5.00 -3.08 -8.92
CA PHE A 97 -4.24 -3.04 -7.67
C PHE A 97 -5.08 -2.63 -6.46
N VAL A 98 -5.99 -1.67 -6.63
CA VAL A 98 -6.70 -1.05 -5.51
C VAL A 98 -8.00 -1.79 -5.16
N GLU A 99 -8.80 -2.19 -6.18
CA GLU A 99 -10.17 -2.64 -5.94
C GLU A 99 -10.30 -4.06 -5.35
N PRO A 100 -9.49 -5.06 -5.74
CA PRO A 100 -9.72 -6.44 -5.29
C PRO A 100 -9.76 -6.62 -3.78
N LEU A 101 -8.94 -5.88 -3.05
CA LEU A 101 -8.86 -5.93 -1.59
C LEU A 101 -9.44 -4.68 -0.91
N GLY A 102 -9.93 -3.71 -1.69
CA GLY A 102 -10.34 -2.41 -1.18
C GLY A 102 -11.41 -2.50 -0.10
N GLU A 103 -12.51 -3.17 -0.39
CA GLU A 103 -13.61 -3.33 0.57
C GLU A 103 -13.20 -4.15 1.80
N ALA A 104 -12.43 -5.22 1.62
CA ALA A 104 -11.97 -6.04 2.75
C ALA A 104 -11.03 -5.23 3.67
N THR A 105 -10.13 -4.44 3.10
CA THR A 105 -9.23 -3.55 3.86
C THR A 105 -10.03 -2.49 4.62
N ARG A 106 -11.00 -1.86 3.97
CA ARG A 106 -11.85 -0.84 4.58
C ARG A 106 -12.65 -1.42 5.74
N GLN A 107 -13.29 -2.57 5.54
CA GLN A 107 -14.10 -3.23 6.57
C GLN A 107 -13.23 -3.75 7.73
N GLY A 108 -12.06 -4.32 7.47
CA GLY A 108 -11.13 -4.76 8.51
C GLY A 108 -10.64 -3.58 9.36
N THR A 109 -10.28 -2.47 8.72
CA THR A 109 -9.88 -1.24 9.43
C THR A 109 -11.02 -0.67 10.26
N LEU A 110 -12.23 -0.58 9.70
CA LEU A 110 -13.42 -0.10 10.42
C LEU A 110 -13.72 -0.98 11.65
N ALA A 111 -13.72 -2.30 11.48
CA ALA A 111 -13.95 -3.23 12.57
C ALA A 111 -12.90 -3.12 13.69
N MET A 112 -11.64 -2.95 13.34
CA MET A 112 -10.55 -2.70 14.29
C MET A 112 -10.80 -1.40 15.09
N LEU A 113 -11.11 -0.31 14.39
CA LEU A 113 -11.35 1.00 15.03
C LEU A 113 -12.57 0.95 15.96
N ASP A 114 -13.66 0.30 15.53
CA ASP A 114 -14.88 0.15 16.32
C ASP A 114 -14.72 -0.71 17.57
N ALA A 115 -13.88 -1.75 17.48
CA ALA A 115 -13.63 -2.66 18.61
C ALA A 115 -12.63 -2.10 19.62
N ALA A 116 -11.81 -1.14 19.22
CA ALA A 116 -10.74 -0.62 20.07
C ALA A 116 -11.29 0.30 21.19
N PRO A 117 -10.85 0.13 22.45
CA PRO A 117 -11.16 1.09 23.52
C PRO A 117 -10.68 2.52 23.20
N ASP A 118 -9.63 2.64 22.41
CA ASP A 118 -9.06 3.89 21.93
C ASP A 118 -8.66 3.72 20.44
N PRO A 119 -9.52 4.14 19.49
CA PRO A 119 -9.27 3.97 18.07
C PRO A 119 -8.00 4.67 17.57
N PHE A 120 -7.67 5.84 18.13
CA PHE A 120 -6.44 6.56 17.76
C PHE A 120 -5.19 5.74 18.14
N LEU A 121 -5.11 5.25 19.36
CA LEU A 121 -3.96 4.44 19.81
C LEU A 121 -3.88 3.11 19.04
N ALA A 122 -5.01 2.49 18.73
CA ALA A 122 -5.04 1.27 17.92
C ALA A 122 -4.43 1.51 16.53
N LEU A 123 -4.83 2.59 15.86
CA LEU A 123 -4.28 2.92 14.54
C LEU A 123 -2.78 3.30 14.60
N VAL A 124 -2.37 4.04 15.63
CA VAL A 124 -0.95 4.35 15.86
C VAL A 124 -0.13 3.08 16.08
N ALA A 125 -0.64 2.12 16.85
CA ALA A 125 0.02 0.84 17.06
C ALA A 125 0.19 0.04 15.76
N VAL A 126 -0.87 -0.04 14.95
CA VAL A 126 -0.82 -0.67 13.61
C VAL A 126 0.21 0.05 12.72
N SER A 127 0.21 1.38 12.68
CA SER A 127 1.16 2.17 11.89
C SER A 127 2.60 1.85 12.28
N LYS A 128 2.92 1.89 13.56
CA LYS A 128 4.27 1.57 14.09
C LYS A 128 4.68 0.13 13.78
N SER A 129 3.76 -0.83 13.96
CA SER A 129 4.00 -2.24 13.62
C SER A 129 4.30 -2.42 12.13
N ARG A 130 3.57 -1.73 11.25
CA ARG A 130 3.81 -1.80 9.79
C ARG A 130 5.13 -1.14 9.38
N GLU A 131 5.52 -0.04 10.01
CA GLU A 131 6.82 0.60 9.75
C GLU A 131 7.97 -0.37 10.00
N GLU A 132 7.89 -1.16 11.08
CA GLU A 132 8.92 -2.12 11.47
C GLU A 132 8.87 -3.41 10.65
N HIS A 133 7.68 -3.99 10.47
CA HIS A 133 7.56 -5.37 9.98
C HIS A 133 7.12 -5.48 8.51
N ALA A 134 6.47 -4.44 7.95
CA ALA A 134 5.98 -4.46 6.59
C ALA A 134 6.79 -3.58 5.62
N PHE A 135 7.30 -2.43 6.07
CA PHE A 135 8.04 -1.51 5.21
C PHE A 135 9.55 -1.74 5.26
N GLY A 136 10.14 -1.88 6.45
CA GLY A 136 11.55 -2.20 6.63
C GLY A 136 12.50 -1.08 6.20
N LYS A 137 13.78 -1.45 5.97
CA LYS A 137 14.91 -0.52 5.71
C LYS A 137 14.85 0.16 4.34
N GLY A 138 14.00 -0.28 3.44
CA GLY A 138 13.76 0.36 2.15
C GLY A 138 13.08 1.72 2.27
N PHE A 139 12.41 1.96 3.37
CA PHE A 139 11.73 3.22 3.68
C PHE A 139 12.52 4.04 4.71
N VAL A 140 12.27 5.36 4.72
CA VAL A 140 12.78 6.27 5.76
C VAL A 140 11.60 7.05 6.32
N PHE A 141 11.38 6.88 7.61
CA PHE A 141 10.32 7.55 8.36
C PHE A 141 10.92 8.59 9.32
N GLU A 142 10.32 9.77 9.35
CA GLU A 142 10.55 10.78 10.39
C GLU A 142 9.26 10.98 11.17
N ARG A 143 9.37 11.14 12.49
CA ARG A 143 8.22 11.39 13.36
C ARG A 143 8.35 12.77 14.01
N PRO A 144 7.92 13.84 13.31
CA PRO A 144 7.98 15.20 13.86
C PRO A 144 7.14 15.36 15.12
N VAL A 145 6.07 14.56 15.27
CA VAL A 145 5.23 14.55 16.47
C VAL A 145 4.79 13.12 16.78
N ASP A 146 4.98 12.69 18.03
CA ASP A 146 4.50 11.41 18.56
C ASP A 146 4.12 11.65 20.03
N ASP A 147 2.90 12.12 20.26
CA ASP A 147 2.37 12.45 21.59
C ASP A 147 0.96 11.83 21.79
N GLU A 148 0.35 12.06 22.95
CA GLU A 148 -0.97 11.49 23.28
C GLU A 148 -2.11 11.95 22.36
N ARG A 149 -1.93 13.08 21.65
CA ARG A 149 -2.95 13.68 20.78
C ARG A 149 -2.62 13.63 19.30
N ARG A 150 -1.35 13.46 18.93
CA ARG A 150 -0.89 13.56 17.55
C ARG A 150 0.16 12.50 17.27
N TYR A 151 -0.03 11.81 16.17
CA TYR A 151 0.98 10.97 15.58
C TYR A 151 1.19 11.42 14.13
N HIS A 152 2.28 12.14 13.92
CA HIS A 152 2.66 12.63 12.60
C HIS A 152 3.91 11.88 12.14
N VAL A 153 3.78 11.11 11.08
CA VAL A 153 4.89 10.41 10.45
C VAL A 153 5.03 10.85 9.00
N ASP A 154 6.24 11.22 8.63
CA ASP A 154 6.60 11.61 7.27
C ASP A 154 7.42 10.51 6.63
N VAL A 155 6.96 9.96 5.51
CA VAL A 155 7.76 9.07 4.67
C VAL A 155 8.71 9.91 3.84
N ARG A 156 9.99 9.95 4.19
CA ARG A 156 11.03 10.73 3.52
C ARG A 156 11.63 10.01 2.33
N ARG A 157 11.63 8.70 2.35
CA ARG A 157 12.03 7.84 1.25
C ARG A 157 11.00 6.73 1.09
N CYS A 158 10.54 6.53 -0.13
CA CYS A 158 9.56 5.51 -0.49
C CYS A 158 10.22 4.46 -1.39
N PHE A 159 10.37 3.24 -0.89
CA PHE A 159 10.95 2.12 -1.64
C PHE A 159 10.18 1.82 -2.92
N TYR A 160 8.86 1.91 -2.88
CA TYR A 160 8.02 1.73 -4.07
C TYR A 160 8.39 2.72 -5.18
N HIS A 161 8.54 4.00 -4.83
CA HIS A 161 8.96 5.03 -5.78
C HIS A 161 10.34 4.74 -6.36
N ASP A 162 11.30 4.37 -5.52
CA ASP A 162 12.67 4.05 -5.95
C ASP A 162 12.68 2.88 -6.93
N VAL A 163 11.93 1.80 -6.66
CA VAL A 163 11.80 0.64 -7.54
C VAL A 163 11.14 1.01 -8.87
N LEU A 164 10.02 1.76 -8.83
CA LEU A 164 9.31 2.19 -10.03
C LEU A 164 10.18 3.10 -10.90
N ALA A 165 10.90 4.03 -10.30
CA ALA A 165 11.82 4.93 -11.01
C ALA A 165 12.99 4.16 -11.64
N ALA A 166 13.58 3.19 -10.91
CA ALA A 166 14.66 2.34 -11.42
C ALA A 166 14.23 1.46 -12.62
N ASN A 167 12.93 1.14 -12.71
CA ASN A 167 12.36 0.36 -13.81
C ASN A 167 11.60 1.21 -14.84
N GLY A 168 11.83 2.53 -14.88
CA GLY A 168 11.31 3.43 -15.92
C GLY A 168 9.80 3.69 -15.86
N ALA A 169 9.15 3.43 -14.72
CA ALA A 169 7.71 3.58 -14.52
C ALA A 169 7.35 4.45 -13.29
N PRO A 170 8.01 5.63 -13.06
CA PRO A 170 7.73 6.45 -11.87
C PRO A 170 6.30 6.96 -11.81
N GLU A 171 5.60 7.05 -12.94
CA GLU A 171 4.19 7.42 -13.05
C GLU A 171 3.23 6.42 -12.40
N LEU A 172 3.69 5.24 -12.02
CA LEU A 172 2.90 4.27 -11.23
C LEU A 172 2.98 4.54 -9.72
N THR A 173 3.85 5.45 -9.26
CA THR A 173 3.91 5.78 -7.83
C THR A 173 2.56 6.24 -7.26
N PRO A 174 1.77 7.10 -7.94
CA PRO A 174 0.43 7.44 -7.49
C PRO A 174 -0.52 6.23 -7.37
N VAL A 175 -0.32 5.18 -8.17
CA VAL A 175 -1.10 3.93 -8.09
C VAL A 175 -0.85 3.23 -6.75
N MET A 176 0.43 3.10 -6.35
CA MET A 176 0.77 2.56 -5.01
C MET A 176 0.15 3.39 -3.89
N CYS A 177 0.22 4.73 -3.99
CA CYS A 177 -0.37 5.64 -3.01
C CYS A 177 -1.90 5.55 -2.95
N ALA A 178 -2.57 5.18 -4.06
CA ALA A 178 -4.02 5.10 -4.14
C ALA A 178 -4.58 3.95 -3.27
N PHE A 179 -3.81 2.90 -3.03
CA PHE A 179 -4.22 1.79 -2.16
C PHE A 179 -4.56 2.26 -0.73
N ASP A 180 -3.90 3.32 -0.27
CA ASP A 180 -4.14 3.86 1.08
C ASP A 180 -5.56 4.39 1.27
N ALA A 181 -6.27 4.79 0.21
CA ALA A 181 -7.67 5.22 0.30
C ALA A 181 -8.54 4.15 0.98
N ASN A 182 -8.24 2.88 0.77
CA ASN A 182 -9.00 1.75 1.31
C ASN A 182 -9.08 1.76 2.85
N TRP A 183 -7.98 2.10 3.53
CA TRP A 183 -7.99 2.18 4.99
C TRP A 183 -8.27 3.60 5.51
N ILE A 184 -7.89 4.64 4.73
CA ILE A 184 -8.14 6.04 5.11
C ILE A 184 -9.65 6.31 5.19
N GLU A 185 -10.43 5.81 4.23
CA GLU A 185 -11.88 6.00 4.16
C GLU A 185 -12.64 5.28 5.29
N ALA A 186 -12.00 4.36 6.00
CA ALA A 186 -12.56 3.75 7.20
C ALA A 186 -12.49 4.67 8.44
N ILE A 187 -11.72 5.75 8.39
CA ILE A 187 -11.59 6.69 9.51
C ILE A 187 -12.75 7.68 9.43
N GLU A 188 -13.65 7.59 10.39
CA GLU A 188 -14.78 8.51 10.58
C GLU A 188 -14.46 9.44 11.77
N PRO A 189 -14.05 10.70 11.56
CA PRO A 189 -13.54 11.56 12.64
C PRO A 189 -14.50 11.72 13.82
N ASP A 190 -15.79 11.91 13.55
CA ASP A 190 -16.82 12.10 14.58
C ASP A 190 -17.05 10.83 15.42
N ARG A 191 -16.84 9.66 14.83
CA ARG A 191 -17.04 8.35 15.46
C ARG A 191 -15.80 7.88 16.23
N HIS A 192 -14.61 8.05 15.60
CA HIS A 192 -13.37 7.52 16.12
C HIS A 192 -12.55 8.53 16.93
N GLY A 193 -13.00 9.80 17.00
CA GLY A 193 -12.38 10.83 17.82
C GLY A 193 -11.05 11.38 17.31
N PHE A 194 -10.68 11.10 16.05
CA PHE A 194 -9.46 11.62 15.43
C PHE A 194 -9.63 11.75 13.91
N ALA A 195 -8.82 12.60 13.29
CA ALA A 195 -8.77 12.80 11.85
C ALA A 195 -7.40 12.39 11.29
N PHE A 196 -7.40 12.03 10.00
CA PHE A 196 -6.21 11.78 9.19
C PHE A 196 -6.05 12.87 8.15
N GLU A 197 -4.82 13.35 7.93
CA GLU A 197 -4.49 14.31 6.89
C GLU A 197 -3.25 13.87 6.10
N ARG A 198 -3.34 13.92 4.75
CA ARG A 198 -2.26 13.70 3.81
C ARG A 198 -2.38 14.65 2.63
N ARG A 199 -1.67 15.78 2.68
CA ARG A 199 -1.79 16.84 1.67
C ARG A 199 -1.07 16.55 0.36
N THR A 200 -0.05 15.70 0.39
CA THR A 200 0.77 15.35 -0.78
C THR A 200 1.39 13.98 -0.60
N THR A 201 1.99 13.44 -1.68
CA THR A 201 2.84 12.25 -1.64
C THR A 201 4.05 12.45 -2.55
N ILE A 202 5.09 11.66 -2.35
CA ILE A 202 6.24 11.60 -3.27
C ILE A 202 5.75 11.32 -4.70
N GLY A 203 4.76 10.42 -4.87
CA GLY A 203 4.16 10.10 -6.17
C GLY A 203 3.45 11.28 -6.85
N LEU A 204 3.03 12.28 -6.10
CA LEU A 204 2.42 13.51 -6.61
C LEU A 204 3.41 14.69 -6.67
N GLY A 205 4.72 14.42 -6.57
CA GLY A 205 5.78 15.43 -6.65
C GLY A 205 6.10 16.11 -5.32
N GLY A 206 5.56 15.65 -4.21
CA GLY A 206 5.93 16.12 -2.87
C GLY A 206 7.32 15.65 -2.47
N SER A 207 7.98 16.40 -1.56
CA SER A 207 9.28 16.01 -1.00
C SER A 207 9.20 14.86 0.01
N HIS A 208 8.00 14.52 0.46
CA HIS A 208 7.68 13.46 1.42
C HIS A 208 6.18 13.14 1.37
N CYS A 209 5.79 12.05 2.05
CA CYS A 209 4.37 11.73 2.25
C CYS A 209 4.04 11.95 3.74
N PRO A 210 3.30 13.02 4.12
CA PRO A 210 2.85 13.23 5.49
C PRO A 210 1.66 12.33 5.80
N PHE A 211 1.79 11.48 6.81
CA PHE A 211 0.71 10.70 7.38
C PHE A 211 0.44 11.22 8.78
N HIS A 212 -0.52 12.14 8.91
CA HIS A 212 -0.77 12.90 10.12
C HIS A 212 -2.11 12.51 10.74
N PHE A 213 -2.05 11.94 11.92
CA PHE A 213 -3.22 11.58 12.73
C PHE A 213 -3.31 12.55 13.91
N THR A 214 -4.48 13.14 14.11
CA THR A 214 -4.70 14.13 15.15
C THR A 214 -6.05 13.89 15.82
N ARG A 215 -6.08 13.76 17.16
CA ARG A 215 -7.33 13.68 17.91
C ARG A 215 -8.15 14.95 17.75
N ASN A 216 -9.45 14.78 17.70
CA ASN A 216 -10.38 15.89 17.70
C ASN A 216 -10.17 16.76 18.97
N GLN A 217 -10.48 18.05 18.85
CA GLN A 217 -10.54 18.92 20.02
C GLN A 217 -11.85 18.65 20.76
N ASP A 218 -11.77 18.52 22.09
CA ASP A 218 -12.93 18.44 22.98
C ASP A 218 -13.73 19.75 22.95
#